data_25f44644b62e07ae747d74af0051f70f
#
_entry.id   25f44644b62e07ae747d74af0051f70f
#
_cell.length_a   1.000
_cell.length_b   1.000
_cell.length_c   1.000
_cell.angle_alpha   90.00
_cell.angle_beta   90.00
_cell.angle_gamma   90.00
#
_symmetry.space_group_name_H-M   'P 1'
#
loop_
_entity.id
_entity.type
_entity.pdbx_description
1 polymer ?
#
loop_
_entity_poly.entity_id
_entity_poly.type
_entity_poly.pdbx_seq_one_letter_code
_entity_poly.pdbx_strand_id
1 'polypeptide(L)'
;MTIAQKLSGGLDRVLTMELVRVTERAAVAAARLRGRGDEKAADQVAVDAMRQELNRLAIRGTVVIGEGERDEAPMLYIGEEVGTGRGPEVDIALDPLEGTTLCAKDMPGSI
;
A
#
# COMPACT_ATOMS: atom_id res chain seq x y z
N MET A 1 3.86 -5.10 -2.56
CA MET A 1 3.99 -4.83 -1.11
C MET A 1 4.73 -5.97 -0.43
N THR A 2 5.61 -5.64 0.47
CA THR A 2 6.33 -6.60 1.29
C THR A 2 6.09 -6.28 2.76
N ILE A 3 5.88 -7.29 3.58
CA ILE A 3 5.71 -7.15 5.02
C ILE A 3 6.61 -8.16 5.72
N ALA A 4 7.26 -7.75 6.80
CA ALA A 4 8.13 -8.59 7.59
C ALA A 4 7.80 -8.42 9.07
N GLN A 5 7.71 -9.54 9.78
CA GLN A 5 7.48 -9.55 11.22
C GLN A 5 8.82 -9.39 11.94
N LYS A 6 8.87 -8.45 12.88
CA LYS A 6 10.12 -8.14 13.62
C LYS A 6 10.50 -9.19 14.64
N LEU A 7 9.52 -9.88 15.20
CA LEU A 7 9.74 -10.93 16.18
C LEU A 7 9.81 -12.29 15.49
N SER A 8 10.49 -13.24 16.13
CA SER A 8 10.63 -14.60 15.61
C SER A 8 9.28 -15.27 15.37
N GLY A 9 9.20 -16.06 14.32
CA GLY A 9 7.97 -16.70 13.85
C GLY A 9 7.54 -16.10 12.51
N GLY A 10 7.00 -16.92 11.63
CA GLY A 10 6.48 -16.45 10.34
C GLY A 10 5.19 -15.69 10.49
N LEU A 11 4.78 -15.02 9.42
CA LEU A 11 3.45 -14.45 9.31
C LEU A 11 2.43 -15.57 9.33
N ASP A 12 1.34 -15.38 10.03
CA ASP A 12 0.29 -16.37 10.03
C ASP A 12 -0.48 -16.36 8.69
N ARG A 13 -1.24 -17.42 8.44
CA ARG A 13 -1.95 -17.58 7.17
C ARG A 13 -3.07 -16.55 6.99
N VAL A 14 -3.70 -16.15 8.09
CA VAL A 14 -4.77 -15.16 8.06
C VAL A 14 -4.20 -13.80 7.64
N LEU A 15 -3.09 -13.39 8.25
CA LEU A 15 -2.44 -12.13 7.89
C LEU A 15 -1.97 -12.13 6.44
N THR A 16 -1.42 -13.24 5.95
CA THR A 16 -1.02 -13.38 4.55
C THR A 16 -2.19 -13.13 3.60
N MET A 17 -3.35 -13.69 3.90
CA MET A 17 -4.55 -13.48 3.08
C MET A 17 -5.07 -12.03 3.17
N GLU A 18 -4.97 -11.43 4.35
CA GLU A 18 -5.37 -10.03 4.52
C GLU A 18 -4.47 -9.07 3.71
N LEU A 19 -3.18 -9.39 3.56
CA LEU A 19 -2.26 -8.60 2.74
C LEU A 19 -2.64 -8.61 1.26
N VAL A 20 -3.15 -9.73 0.75
CA VAL A 20 -3.66 -9.81 -0.63
C VAL A 20 -4.78 -8.80 -0.83
N ARG A 21 -5.67 -8.64 0.14
CA ARG A 21 -6.77 -7.67 0.06
C ARG A 21 -6.27 -6.23 -0.02
N VAL A 22 -5.18 -5.92 0.65
CA VAL A 22 -4.58 -4.58 0.59
C VAL A 22 -4.15 -4.25 -0.85
N THR A 23 -3.44 -5.17 -1.50
CA THR A 23 -3.00 -4.97 -2.88
C THR A 23 -4.17 -4.97 -3.87
N GLU A 24 -5.17 -5.81 -3.66
CA GLU A 24 -6.39 -5.82 -4.49
C GLU A 24 -7.12 -4.49 -4.42
N ARG A 25 -7.28 -3.91 -3.25
CA ARG A 25 -7.97 -2.62 -3.08
C ARG A 25 -7.24 -1.50 -3.79
N ALA A 26 -5.92 -1.45 -3.71
CA ALA A 26 -5.12 -0.48 -4.43
C ALA A 26 -5.29 -0.66 -5.94
N ALA A 27 -5.23 -1.89 -6.43
CA ALA A 27 -5.38 -2.20 -7.85
C ALA A 27 -6.76 -1.82 -8.39
N VAL A 28 -7.83 -2.14 -7.66
CA VAL A 28 -9.21 -1.80 -8.06
C VAL A 28 -9.38 -0.28 -8.12
N ALA A 29 -8.88 0.44 -7.12
CA ALA A 29 -8.98 1.90 -7.08
C ALA A 29 -8.24 2.54 -8.26
N ALA A 30 -7.01 2.12 -8.52
CA ALA A 30 -6.20 2.65 -9.62
C ALA A 30 -6.79 2.31 -10.99
N ALA A 31 -7.36 1.10 -11.15
CA ALA A 31 -7.96 0.65 -12.42
C ALA A 31 -9.09 1.56 -12.89
N ARG A 32 -9.80 2.20 -11.97
CA ARG A 32 -10.89 3.14 -12.31
C ARG A 32 -10.39 4.41 -12.98
N LEU A 33 -9.13 4.75 -12.77
CA LEU A 33 -8.50 5.93 -13.37
C LEU A 33 -7.57 5.58 -14.54
N ARG A 34 -7.58 4.32 -14.95
CA ARG A 34 -6.80 3.86 -16.10
C ARG A 34 -7.17 4.64 -17.36
N GLY A 35 -6.16 5.14 -18.07
CA GLY A 35 -6.36 5.86 -19.32
C GLY A 35 -6.93 7.26 -19.17
N ARG A 36 -7.01 7.81 -17.96
CA ARG A 36 -7.54 9.16 -17.72
C ARG A 36 -6.49 10.26 -17.89
N GLY A 37 -5.22 9.90 -18.06
CA GLY A 37 -4.12 10.84 -18.26
C GLY A 37 -3.69 11.61 -17.00
N ASP A 38 -4.16 11.22 -15.84
CA ASP A 38 -3.85 11.88 -14.57
C ASP A 38 -3.10 10.93 -13.64
N GLU A 39 -1.76 10.99 -13.70
CA GLU A 39 -0.88 10.13 -12.89
C GLU A 39 -1.04 10.37 -11.40
N LYS A 40 -1.17 11.64 -11.01
CA LYS A 40 -1.30 12.00 -9.58
C LYS A 40 -2.60 11.49 -8.99
N ALA A 41 -3.70 11.60 -9.73
CA ALA A 41 -4.98 11.09 -9.28
C ALA A 41 -4.97 9.57 -9.18
N ALA A 42 -4.37 8.87 -10.13
CA ALA A 42 -4.24 7.41 -10.10
C ALA A 42 -3.43 6.94 -8.90
N ASP A 43 -2.31 7.59 -8.65
CA ASP A 43 -1.48 7.29 -7.49
C ASP A 43 -2.22 7.56 -6.17
N GLN A 44 -2.91 8.69 -6.10
CA GLN A 44 -3.65 9.11 -4.91
C GLN A 44 -4.72 8.10 -4.51
N VAL A 45 -5.51 7.61 -5.45
CA VAL A 45 -6.58 6.64 -5.12
C VAL A 45 -5.99 5.31 -4.68
N ALA A 46 -4.84 4.91 -5.24
CA ALA A 46 -4.14 3.71 -4.81
C ALA A 46 -3.60 3.88 -3.37
N VAL A 47 -2.99 5.01 -3.07
CA VAL A 47 -2.50 5.34 -1.72
C VAL A 47 -3.63 5.30 -0.70
N ASP A 48 -4.74 5.97 -1.00
CA ASP A 48 -5.88 6.03 -0.08
C ASP A 48 -6.47 4.66 0.18
N ALA A 49 -6.67 3.87 -0.87
CA ALA A 49 -7.23 2.52 -0.75
C ALA A 49 -6.30 1.60 0.05
N MET A 50 -5.01 1.66 -0.23
CA MET A 50 -4.01 0.85 0.48
C MET A 50 -3.95 1.22 1.96
N ARG A 51 -3.91 2.52 2.27
CA ARG A 51 -3.91 3.00 3.65
C ARG A 51 -5.15 2.56 4.43
N GLN A 52 -6.32 2.67 3.84
CA GLN A 52 -7.56 2.24 4.48
C GLN A 52 -7.53 0.76 4.83
N GLU A 53 -7.10 -0.09 3.91
CA GLU A 53 -7.04 -1.52 4.16
C GLU A 53 -5.96 -1.89 5.16
N LEU A 54 -4.78 -1.28 5.08
CA LEU A 54 -3.71 -1.51 6.07
C LEU A 54 -4.18 -1.16 7.48
N ASN A 55 -4.93 -0.07 7.63
CA ASN A 55 -5.39 0.38 8.94
C ASN A 55 -6.47 -0.51 9.56
N ARG A 56 -7.04 -1.43 8.80
CA ARG A 56 -7.98 -2.45 9.30
C ARG A 56 -7.29 -3.69 9.83
N LEU A 57 -6.02 -3.88 9.51
CA LEU A 57 -5.29 -5.08 9.91
C LEU A 57 -4.92 -5.03 11.39
N ALA A 58 -5.00 -6.18 12.06
CA ALA A 58 -4.58 -6.34 13.44
C ALA A 58 -3.05 -6.46 13.51
N ILE A 59 -2.36 -5.36 13.26
CA ILE A 59 -0.91 -5.23 13.28
C ILE A 59 -0.49 -3.92 13.93
N ARG A 60 0.77 -3.87 14.33
CA ARG A 60 1.49 -2.64 14.61
C ARG A 60 2.51 -2.46 13.49
N GLY A 61 2.10 -1.84 12.41
CA GLY A 61 2.89 -1.71 11.21
C GLY A 61 3.62 -0.38 11.12
N THR A 62 4.80 -0.41 10.52
CA THR A 62 5.58 0.79 10.20
C THR A 62 6.04 0.70 8.76
N VAL A 63 5.77 1.72 7.98
CA VAL A 63 6.26 1.83 6.61
C VAL A 63 7.75 2.16 6.66
N VAL A 64 8.59 1.25 6.21
CA VAL A 64 10.05 1.44 6.19
C VAL A 64 10.58 1.76 4.80
N ILE A 65 9.87 1.31 3.76
CA ILE A 65 10.09 1.73 2.38
C ILE A 65 8.72 2.12 1.83
N GLY A 66 8.58 3.37 1.47
CA GLY A 66 7.29 3.92 1.03
C GLY A 66 7.48 5.00 -0.01
N GLU A 67 6.52 5.91 -0.10
CA GLU A 67 6.51 7.00 -1.07
C GLU A 67 6.89 8.34 -0.43
N GLY A 68 8.17 8.64 -0.36
CA GLY A 68 8.64 9.93 0.12
C GLY A 68 8.61 10.10 1.63
N GLU A 69 8.67 11.33 2.08
CA GLU A 69 8.75 11.69 3.47
C GLU A 69 7.44 12.27 4.00
N ARG A 70 7.37 12.41 5.32
CA ARG A 70 6.16 12.81 6.04
C ARG A 70 5.47 14.07 5.52
N ASP A 71 6.23 15.04 5.04
CA ASP A 71 5.70 16.33 4.60
C ASP A 71 5.20 16.33 3.16
N GLU A 72 5.41 15.25 2.44
CA GLU A 72 4.96 15.07 1.07
C GLU A 72 3.61 14.35 1.06
N ALA A 73 2.56 15.04 1.47
CA ALA A 73 1.22 14.48 1.44
C ALA A 73 0.65 14.53 0.01
N PRO A 74 -0.16 13.57 -0.36
CA PRO A 74 -0.71 12.44 0.40
C PRO A 74 -0.03 11.12 0.01
N MET A 75 0.81 10.61 0.86
CA MET A 75 1.64 9.44 0.58
C MET A 75 1.65 8.51 1.77
N LEU A 76 1.92 7.22 1.52
CA LEU A 76 2.30 6.28 2.56
C LEU A 76 3.79 6.50 2.82
N TYR A 77 4.09 7.44 3.70
CA TYR A 77 5.44 7.94 3.93
C TYR A 77 6.27 7.01 4.82
N ILE A 78 7.58 7.11 4.68
CA ILE A 78 8.53 6.37 5.52
C ILE A 78 8.33 6.80 6.99
N GLY A 79 8.11 5.82 7.86
CA GLY A 79 7.82 6.02 9.27
C GLY A 79 6.33 6.10 9.62
N GLU A 80 5.46 6.09 8.62
CA GLU A 80 4.01 6.08 8.89
C GLU A 80 3.62 4.79 9.62
N GLU A 81 2.83 4.94 10.67
CA GLU A 81 2.29 3.81 11.42
C GLU A 81 0.93 3.44 10.87
N VAL A 82 0.73 2.15 10.62
CA VAL A 82 -0.51 1.60 10.07
C VAL A 82 -0.96 0.39 10.87
N GLY A 83 -2.25 0.06 10.73
CA GLY A 83 -2.87 -1.03 11.46
C GLY A 83 -3.64 -0.55 12.67
N THR A 84 -4.30 -1.48 13.36
CA THR A 84 -5.09 -1.13 14.55
C THR A 84 -4.25 -0.79 15.78
N GLY A 85 -2.96 -1.08 15.74
CA GLY A 85 -2.06 -0.96 16.88
C GLY A 85 -2.06 -2.18 17.78
N ARG A 86 -2.80 -3.21 17.42
CA ARG A 86 -2.87 -4.48 18.14
C ARG A 86 -2.43 -5.60 17.24
N GLY A 87 -1.64 -6.52 17.77
CA GLY A 87 -1.14 -7.67 17.02
C GLY A 87 0.36 -7.59 16.80
N PRO A 88 0.89 -8.36 15.85
CA PRO A 88 2.33 -8.43 15.64
C PRO A 88 2.90 -7.11 15.14
N GLU A 89 4.11 -6.83 15.54
CA GLU A 89 4.88 -5.70 15.04
C GLU A 89 5.52 -6.07 13.71
N VAL A 90 5.28 -5.28 12.67
CA VAL A 90 5.73 -5.58 11.32
C VAL A 90 6.31 -4.35 10.64
N ASP A 91 7.28 -4.58 9.76
CA ASP A 91 7.80 -3.56 8.85
C ASP A 91 7.21 -3.80 7.46
N ILE A 92 6.88 -2.71 6.77
CA ILE A 92 6.21 -2.75 5.48
C ILE A 92 7.03 -1.98 4.46
N ALA A 93 7.28 -2.62 3.32
CA ALA A 93 7.82 -1.98 2.13
C ALA A 93 6.72 -2.01 1.07
N LEU A 94 6.40 -0.87 0.48
CA LEU A 94 5.29 -0.78 -0.46
C LEU A 94 5.53 0.24 -1.55
N ASP A 95 4.82 0.04 -2.65
CA ASP A 95 4.54 1.03 -3.68
C ASP A 95 3.06 0.83 -4.07
N PRO A 96 2.18 1.80 -3.82
CA PRO A 96 0.75 1.63 -4.09
C PRO A 96 0.41 1.45 -5.56
N LEU A 97 1.17 2.07 -6.45
CA LEU A 97 0.96 1.96 -7.89
C LEU A 97 2.29 2.12 -8.62
N GLU A 98 2.87 1.01 -9.03
CA GLU A 98 4.06 1.02 -9.89
C GLU A 98 3.67 1.29 -11.33
N GLY A 99 4.40 2.20 -11.98
CA GLY A 99 4.12 2.58 -13.36
C GLY A 99 2.91 3.50 -13.47
N THR A 100 2.90 4.59 -12.71
CA THR A 100 1.80 5.56 -12.72
C THR A 100 1.53 6.12 -14.10
N THR A 101 2.57 6.40 -14.88
CA THR A 101 2.44 6.85 -16.27
C THR A 101 1.74 5.81 -17.15
N LEU A 102 2.13 4.54 -16.99
CA LEU A 102 1.54 3.43 -17.75
C LEU A 102 0.05 3.30 -17.44
N CYS A 103 -0.32 3.39 -16.16
CA CYS A 103 -1.71 3.36 -15.75
C CYS A 103 -2.50 4.53 -16.33
N ALA A 104 -1.98 5.74 -16.21
CA ALA A 104 -2.67 6.94 -16.70
C ALA A 104 -2.88 6.92 -18.22
N LYS A 105 -1.99 6.29 -18.97
CA LYS A 105 -2.05 6.18 -20.43
C LYS A 105 -2.69 4.88 -20.92
N ASP A 106 -3.19 4.04 -20.03
CA ASP A 106 -3.75 2.73 -20.36
C ASP A 106 -2.75 1.84 -21.12
N MET A 107 -1.49 1.86 -20.69
CA MET A 107 -0.41 1.04 -21.26
C MET A 107 -0.17 -0.20 -20.38
N PRO A 108 0.33 -1.29 -20.93
CA PRO A 108 0.64 -2.50 -20.15
C PRO A 108 1.85 -2.28 -19.23
N GLY A 109 1.90 -3.05 -18.13
CA GLY A 109 3.06 -3.11 -17.25
C GLY A 109 2.91 -2.38 -15.92
N SER A 110 1.82 -1.65 -15.68
CA SER A 110 1.53 -1.10 -14.37
C SER A 110 1.10 -2.20 -13.40
N ILE A 111 1.57 -2.11 -12.17
CA ILE A 111 1.23 -3.06 -11.10
C ILE A 111 0.70 -2.30 -9.89
#